data_c14b842ce954a1f12df6c3a8c1345aac
#
_entry.id   c14b842ce954a1f12df6c3a8c1345aac
#
_cell.length_a   1.000
_cell.length_b   1.000
_cell.length_c   1.000
_cell.angle_alpha   90.00
_cell.angle_beta   90.00
_cell.angle_gamma   90.00
#
_symmetry.space_group_name_H-M   'P 1'
#
loop_
_entity.id
_entity.type
_entity.pdbx_description
1 polymer ?
#
loop_
_entity_poly.entity_id
_entity_poly.type
_entity_poly.pdbx_seq_one_letter_code
_entity_poly.pdbx_strand_id
1 'polypeptide(L)'
;MKLGELIKTKANRVLGIDASTNSVAFCLMENDKPLKWGKIEFVGSDIYDKILDAKNKMHGMLEELKSDYIVVEGAVYVKSPDAVIKLSYVYGVIIAELMSTGAKVITISPTSWQAYIGNKNPTKFEKDDIRFKNPGYADSWYKNQLRNMRKQRTVDYFNNKYDLNLSDFDVADAFGIAHYSNRILTER
;
A
#
# COMPACT_ATOMS: atom_id res chain seq x y z
N MET A 1 -1.62 -8.54 16.56
CA MET A 1 -2.30 -7.48 17.33
C MET A 1 -3.28 -6.79 16.40
N LYS A 2 -4.56 -6.67 16.77
CA LYS A 2 -5.57 -6.02 15.94
C LYS A 2 -5.45 -4.50 16.09
N LEU A 3 -5.69 -3.74 15.02
CA LEU A 3 -5.59 -2.27 15.02
C LEU A 3 -6.41 -1.63 16.17
N GLY A 4 -7.56 -2.21 16.52
CA GLY A 4 -8.41 -1.74 17.61
C GLY A 4 -7.91 -1.96 19.04
N GLU A 5 -6.84 -2.75 19.22
CA GLU A 5 -6.24 -3.02 20.53
C GLU A 5 -5.07 -2.10 20.88
N LEU A 6 -4.68 -1.26 19.92
CA LEU A 6 -3.59 -0.31 20.05
C LEU A 6 -4.08 0.97 20.72
N ILE A 7 -3.95 1.04 22.01
CA ILE A 7 -4.53 2.10 22.83
C ILE A 7 -3.51 3.12 23.30
N LYS A 8 -3.92 4.38 23.21
CA LYS A 8 -3.83 5.51 24.16
C LYS A 8 -2.78 6.58 23.96
N THR A 9 -1.92 6.53 22.97
CA THR A 9 -1.19 7.75 22.59
C THR A 9 -1.75 8.23 21.27
N LYS A 10 -2.23 9.47 21.23
CA LYS A 10 -2.68 10.11 19.99
C LYS A 10 -1.53 10.08 18.99
N ALA A 11 -1.68 9.32 17.92
CA ALA A 11 -0.68 9.29 16.87
C ALA A 11 -0.66 10.66 16.19
N ASN A 12 0.51 11.26 16.07
CA ASN A 12 0.66 12.48 15.30
C ASN A 12 1.05 12.15 13.86
N ARG A 13 1.90 11.10 13.67
CA ARG A 13 2.42 10.70 12.37
C ARG A 13 2.18 9.23 12.09
N VAL A 14 1.59 8.94 10.96
CA VAL A 14 1.32 7.58 10.48
C VAL A 14 1.93 7.41 9.09
N LEU A 15 2.81 6.43 8.95
CA LEU A 15 3.43 6.04 7.68
C LEU A 15 2.70 4.82 7.14
N GLY A 16 2.04 4.96 5.99
CA GLY A 16 1.44 3.86 5.24
C GLY A 16 2.42 3.30 4.21
N ILE A 17 2.52 1.98 4.14
CA ILE A 17 3.46 1.25 3.28
C ILE A 17 2.70 0.23 2.44
N ASP A 18 2.84 0.32 1.13
CA ASP A 18 2.51 -0.73 0.15
C ASP A 18 3.80 -1.34 -0.39
N ALA A 19 4.03 -2.63 -0.12
CA ALA A 19 5.27 -3.32 -0.42
C ALA A 19 5.09 -4.41 -1.48
N SER A 20 6.03 -4.47 -2.41
CA SER A 20 6.14 -5.51 -3.44
C SER A 20 7.55 -6.10 -3.48
N THR A 21 7.78 -7.10 -4.34
CA THR A 21 9.13 -7.65 -4.58
C THR A 21 10.08 -6.68 -5.29
N ASN A 22 9.57 -5.61 -5.88
CA ASN A 22 10.34 -4.69 -6.72
C ASN A 22 10.34 -3.24 -6.19
N SER A 23 9.49 -2.92 -5.23
CA SER A 23 9.33 -1.54 -4.76
C SER A 23 8.60 -1.47 -3.43
N VAL A 24 8.77 -0.33 -2.77
CA VAL A 24 7.93 0.13 -1.67
C VAL A 24 7.35 1.49 -2.05
N ALA A 25 6.04 1.61 -2.01
CA ALA A 25 5.37 2.90 -2.02
C ALA A 25 5.01 3.31 -0.59
N PHE A 26 5.06 4.60 -0.32
CA PHE A 26 4.82 5.14 1.02
C PHE A 26 4.01 6.43 0.99
N CYS A 27 3.28 6.67 2.08
CA CYS A 27 2.64 7.94 2.37
C CYS A 27 2.75 8.22 3.88
N LEU A 28 3.39 9.32 4.24
CA LEU A 28 3.45 9.84 5.60
C LEU A 28 2.32 10.84 5.80
N MET A 29 1.48 10.60 6.78
CA MET A 29 0.41 11.53 7.19
C MET A 29 0.65 12.09 8.57
N GLU A 30 0.28 13.36 8.76
CA GLU A 30 0.25 14.03 10.05
C GLU A 30 -1.06 14.83 10.18
N ASN A 31 -1.81 14.61 11.26
CA ASN A 31 -3.06 15.35 11.53
C ASN A 31 -4.02 15.40 10.32
N ASP A 32 -4.28 14.25 9.70
CA ASP A 32 -5.13 14.06 8.51
C ASP A 32 -4.63 14.68 7.20
N LYS A 33 -3.40 15.16 7.17
CA LYS A 33 -2.78 15.74 5.97
C LYS A 33 -1.61 14.89 5.49
N PRO A 34 -1.48 14.61 4.21
CA PRO A 34 -0.29 13.99 3.65
C PRO A 34 0.87 14.99 3.72
N LEU A 35 2.02 14.56 4.27
CA LEU A 35 3.25 15.36 4.35
C LEU A 35 4.25 14.99 3.27
N LYS A 36 4.46 13.69 3.08
CA LYS A 36 5.43 13.18 2.12
C LYS A 36 4.98 11.84 1.59
N TRP A 37 5.20 11.60 0.31
CA TRP A 37 4.86 10.33 -0.34
C TRP A 37 5.79 10.07 -1.50
N GLY A 38 5.83 8.82 -1.94
CA GLY A 38 6.64 8.42 -3.08
C GLY A 38 6.75 6.92 -3.20
N LYS A 39 7.65 6.50 -4.09
CA LYS A 39 7.95 5.11 -4.36
C LYS A 39 9.46 4.92 -4.45
N ILE A 40 9.94 3.85 -3.86
CA ILE A 40 11.33 3.40 -3.94
C ILE A 40 11.34 2.10 -4.72
N GLU A 41 12.02 2.09 -5.85
CA GLU A 41 12.22 0.89 -6.65
C GLU A 41 13.49 0.16 -6.22
N PHE A 42 13.43 -1.17 -6.17
CA PHE A 42 14.55 -2.03 -5.87
C PHE A 42 15.17 -2.53 -7.16
N VAL A 43 16.48 -2.36 -7.27
CA VAL A 43 17.27 -2.80 -8.41
C VAL A 43 18.16 -3.99 -8.02
N GLY A 44 18.38 -4.91 -8.97
CA GLY A 44 19.24 -6.07 -8.76
C GLY A 44 19.07 -7.08 -9.89
N SER A 45 20.13 -7.84 -10.14
CA SER A 45 20.13 -8.90 -11.16
C SER A 45 19.34 -10.12 -10.72
N ASP A 46 19.24 -10.33 -9.41
CA ASP A 46 18.47 -11.41 -8.79
C ASP A 46 17.74 -10.94 -7.54
N ILE A 47 17.09 -11.87 -6.83
CA ILE A 47 16.32 -11.56 -5.63
C ILE A 47 17.21 -11.12 -4.47
N TYR A 48 18.43 -11.61 -4.37
CA TYR A 48 19.33 -11.28 -3.26
C TYR A 48 19.90 -9.88 -3.40
N ASP A 49 20.25 -9.48 -4.62
CA ASP A 49 20.63 -8.11 -4.94
C ASP A 49 19.50 -7.13 -4.60
N LYS A 50 18.27 -7.47 -4.97
CA LYS A 50 17.08 -6.67 -4.66
C LYS A 50 16.82 -6.55 -3.15
N ILE A 51 17.07 -7.61 -2.39
CA ILE A 51 16.96 -7.59 -0.92
C ILE A 51 17.97 -6.62 -0.32
N LEU A 52 19.23 -6.65 -0.79
CA LEU A 52 20.28 -5.76 -0.32
C LEU A 52 19.97 -4.30 -0.67
N ASP A 53 19.53 -4.05 -1.89
CA ASP A 53 19.14 -2.72 -2.35
C ASP A 53 17.92 -2.19 -1.57
N ALA A 54 16.90 -3.06 -1.32
CA ALA A 54 15.75 -2.75 -0.51
C ALA A 54 16.16 -2.33 0.91
N LYS A 55 17.04 -3.11 1.56
CA LYS A 55 17.54 -2.79 2.90
C LYS A 55 18.17 -1.39 2.94
N ASN A 56 19.11 -1.12 2.03
CA ASN A 56 19.85 0.14 2.02
C ASN A 56 18.94 1.34 1.76
N LYS A 57 18.04 1.24 0.80
CA LYS A 57 17.11 2.32 0.45
C LYS A 57 16.04 2.54 1.52
N MET A 58 15.52 1.47 2.14
CA MET A 58 14.59 1.57 3.25
C MET A 58 15.19 2.27 4.45
N HIS A 59 16.44 1.93 4.81
CA HIS A 59 17.14 2.58 5.91
C HIS A 59 17.21 4.10 5.72
N GLY A 60 17.70 4.58 4.57
CA GLY A 60 17.77 6.01 4.26
C GLY A 60 16.40 6.71 4.27
N MET A 61 15.36 6.07 3.71
CA MET A 61 14.01 6.61 3.74
C MET A 61 13.49 6.76 5.19
N LEU A 62 13.69 5.74 6.01
CA LEU A 62 13.13 5.71 7.37
C LEU A 62 13.81 6.69 8.33
N GLU A 63 15.09 7.01 8.12
CA GLU A 63 15.77 8.09 8.86
C GLU A 63 15.11 9.45 8.61
N GLU A 64 14.57 9.65 7.41
CA GLU A 64 13.89 10.89 7.01
C GLU A 64 12.40 10.91 7.42
N LEU A 65 11.72 9.77 7.38
CA LEU A 65 10.27 9.65 7.59
C LEU A 65 9.92 9.20 9.01
N LYS A 66 10.35 9.96 10.03
CA LYS A 66 10.01 9.64 11.43
C LYS A 66 8.51 9.62 11.65
N SER A 67 7.99 8.51 12.18
CA SER A 67 6.57 8.30 12.44
C SER A 67 6.35 7.57 13.76
N ASP A 68 5.17 7.75 14.37
CA ASP A 68 4.76 7.05 15.60
C ASP A 68 4.28 5.64 15.28
N TYR A 69 3.60 5.50 14.15
CA TYR A 69 3.07 4.24 13.64
C TYR A 69 3.49 4.04 12.18
N ILE A 70 3.87 2.81 11.87
CA ILE A 70 4.08 2.34 10.51
C ILE A 70 3.06 1.26 10.23
N VAL A 71 2.27 1.44 9.20
CA VAL A 71 1.21 0.51 8.82
C VAL A 71 1.50 -0.06 7.45
N VAL A 72 1.61 -1.38 7.40
CA VAL A 72 1.95 -2.11 6.18
C VAL A 72 0.73 -2.90 5.71
N GLU A 73 0.48 -2.93 4.40
CA GLU A 73 -0.50 -3.86 3.85
C GLU A 73 -0.03 -5.30 4.04
N GLY A 74 -0.89 -6.15 4.59
CA GLY A 74 -0.60 -7.57 4.76
C GLY A 74 -0.42 -8.26 3.41
N ALA A 75 0.61 -9.11 3.31
CA ALA A 75 0.86 -9.90 2.11
C ALA A 75 -0.37 -10.73 1.72
N VAL A 76 -0.81 -10.59 0.48
CA VAL A 76 -1.92 -11.36 -0.07
C VAL A 76 -1.37 -12.65 -0.67
N TYR A 77 -2.10 -13.74 -0.48
CA TYR A 77 -1.74 -15.05 -1.06
C TYR A 77 -1.60 -14.95 -2.58
N VAL A 78 -0.44 -15.35 -3.08
CA VAL A 78 -0.13 -15.45 -4.51
C VAL A 78 -0.13 -16.92 -4.90
N LYS A 79 -0.68 -17.27 -6.07
CA LYS A 79 -0.82 -18.67 -6.51
C LYS A 79 0.50 -19.37 -6.85
N SER A 80 1.57 -18.61 -7.09
CA SER A 80 2.89 -19.17 -7.42
C SER A 80 3.73 -19.33 -6.15
N PRO A 81 4.16 -20.55 -5.77
CA PRO A 81 5.04 -20.77 -4.63
C PRO A 81 6.36 -19.99 -4.69
N ASP A 82 6.99 -19.93 -5.87
CA ASP A 82 8.23 -19.16 -6.07
C ASP A 82 8.02 -17.66 -5.82
N ALA A 83 6.91 -17.11 -6.33
CA ALA A 83 6.56 -15.72 -6.08
C ALA A 83 6.29 -15.43 -4.59
N VAL A 84 5.65 -16.35 -3.88
CA VAL A 84 5.42 -16.24 -2.42
C VAL A 84 6.74 -16.22 -1.67
N ILE A 85 7.67 -17.12 -2.00
CA ILE A 85 8.99 -17.20 -1.34
C ILE A 85 9.77 -15.90 -1.57
N LYS A 86 9.86 -15.43 -2.81
CA LYS A 86 10.55 -14.16 -3.14
C LYS A 86 9.93 -12.96 -2.44
N LEU A 87 8.61 -12.88 -2.43
CA LEU A 87 7.89 -11.83 -1.70
C LEU A 87 8.17 -11.90 -0.19
N SER A 88 8.19 -13.09 0.39
CA SER A 88 8.47 -13.28 1.82
C SER A 88 9.87 -12.84 2.21
N TYR A 89 10.87 -13.06 1.36
CA TYR A 89 12.24 -12.60 1.60
C TYR A 89 12.32 -11.06 1.63
N VAL A 90 11.79 -10.41 0.60
CA VAL A 90 11.78 -8.94 0.53
C VAL A 90 10.95 -8.33 1.65
N TYR A 91 9.76 -8.90 1.89
CA TYR A 91 8.85 -8.43 2.93
C TYR A 91 9.45 -8.58 4.33
N GLY A 92 10.18 -9.68 4.60
CA GLY A 92 10.88 -9.90 5.87
C GLY A 92 11.94 -8.83 6.14
N VAL A 93 12.72 -8.46 5.13
CA VAL A 93 13.72 -7.38 5.25
C VAL A 93 13.04 -6.03 5.46
N ILE A 94 12.00 -5.71 4.70
CA ILE A 94 11.24 -4.48 4.90
C ILE A 94 10.71 -4.40 6.33
N ILE A 95 10.06 -5.44 6.84
CA ILE A 95 9.53 -5.46 8.22
C ILE A 95 10.65 -5.28 9.25
N ALA A 96 11.81 -5.92 9.06
CA ALA A 96 12.95 -5.77 9.95
C ALA A 96 13.46 -4.33 10.01
N GLU A 97 13.60 -3.66 8.86
CA GLU A 97 13.97 -2.25 8.78
C GLU A 97 12.91 -1.33 9.42
N LEU A 98 11.62 -1.59 9.18
CA LEU A 98 10.54 -0.83 9.81
C LEU A 98 10.56 -0.96 11.35
N MET A 99 10.82 -2.15 11.87
CA MET A 99 10.91 -2.40 13.32
C MET A 99 12.13 -1.75 13.96
N SER A 100 13.22 -1.53 13.21
CA SER A 100 14.43 -0.88 13.72
C SER A 100 14.24 0.59 14.06
N THR A 101 13.21 1.24 13.52
CA THR A 101 12.91 2.66 13.79
C THR A 101 12.40 2.96 15.19
N GLY A 102 11.96 1.95 15.94
CA GLY A 102 11.25 2.11 17.20
C GLY A 102 9.79 2.53 17.07
N ALA A 103 9.30 2.82 15.86
CA ALA A 103 7.88 3.06 15.60
C ALA A 103 7.06 1.78 15.78
N LYS A 104 5.78 1.93 16.05
CA LYS A 104 4.87 0.79 16.20
C LYS A 104 4.43 0.27 14.84
N VAL A 105 4.90 -0.92 14.46
CA VAL A 105 4.58 -1.56 13.17
C VAL A 105 3.29 -2.38 13.28
N ILE A 106 2.36 -2.15 12.36
CA ILE A 106 1.04 -2.79 12.30
C ILE A 106 0.77 -3.28 10.88
N THR A 107 0.11 -4.41 10.77
CA THR A 107 -0.36 -4.93 9.48
C THR A 107 -1.88 -4.79 9.36
N ILE A 108 -2.36 -4.30 8.20
CA ILE A 108 -3.79 -4.22 7.89
C ILE A 108 -4.14 -5.02 6.63
N SER A 109 -5.41 -5.41 6.54
CA SER A 109 -5.94 -6.04 5.32
C SER A 109 -6.24 -4.99 4.25
N PRO A 110 -5.95 -5.26 2.96
CA PRO A 110 -6.33 -4.36 1.86
C PRO A 110 -7.85 -4.10 1.83
N THR A 111 -8.66 -5.08 2.21
CA THR A 111 -10.12 -4.90 2.24
C THR A 111 -10.57 -3.84 3.25
N SER A 112 -9.83 -3.61 4.32
CA SER A 112 -10.21 -2.65 5.36
C SER A 112 -10.14 -1.21 4.85
N TRP A 113 -9.01 -0.80 4.30
CA TRP A 113 -8.85 0.56 3.80
C TRP A 113 -9.62 0.81 2.50
N GLN A 114 -9.70 -0.22 1.62
CA GLN A 114 -10.51 -0.12 0.39
C GLN A 114 -11.99 0.08 0.68
N ALA A 115 -12.54 -0.65 1.66
CA ALA A 115 -13.92 -0.46 2.09
C ALA A 115 -14.15 0.93 2.68
N TYR A 116 -13.19 1.42 3.46
CA TYR A 116 -13.26 2.73 4.11
C TYR A 116 -13.34 3.89 3.10
N ILE A 117 -12.57 3.85 2.01
CA ILE A 117 -12.65 4.86 0.94
C ILE A 117 -13.78 4.58 -0.07
N GLY A 118 -14.62 3.58 0.16
CA GLY A 118 -15.71 3.22 -0.73
C GLY A 118 -15.29 2.52 -2.02
N ASN A 119 -14.05 2.07 -2.15
CA ASN A 119 -13.55 1.36 -3.33
C ASN A 119 -14.00 -0.11 -3.33
N LYS A 120 -15.29 -0.33 -3.57
CA LYS A 120 -15.91 -1.66 -3.60
C LYS A 120 -15.45 -2.50 -4.80
N ASN A 121 -15.65 -3.81 -4.69
CA ASN A 121 -15.46 -4.72 -5.82
C ASN A 121 -16.34 -4.31 -7.01
N PRO A 122 -15.87 -4.52 -8.24
CA PRO A 122 -16.66 -4.21 -9.43
C PRO A 122 -18.01 -4.92 -9.43
N THR A 123 -19.06 -4.18 -9.70
CA THR A 123 -20.42 -4.67 -9.81
C THR A 123 -20.60 -5.56 -11.04
N LYS A 124 -21.71 -6.31 -11.11
CA LYS A 124 -22.06 -7.07 -12.30
C LYS A 124 -22.18 -6.16 -13.53
N PHE A 125 -22.87 -5.02 -13.36
CA PHE A 125 -23.03 -4.04 -14.45
C PHE A 125 -21.67 -3.57 -15.01
N GLU A 126 -20.71 -3.22 -14.18
CA GLU A 126 -19.39 -2.77 -14.61
C GLU A 126 -18.61 -3.87 -15.33
N LYS A 127 -18.75 -5.13 -14.90
CA LYS A 127 -18.14 -6.27 -15.57
C LYS A 127 -18.75 -6.52 -16.95
N ASP A 128 -20.06 -6.42 -17.04
CA ASP A 128 -20.80 -6.63 -18.29
C ASP A 128 -20.53 -5.45 -19.27
N ASP A 129 -20.46 -4.21 -18.78
CA ASP A 129 -20.15 -3.03 -19.59
C ASP A 129 -18.76 -3.11 -20.24
N ILE A 130 -17.73 -3.50 -19.46
CA ILE A 130 -16.38 -3.69 -20.00
C ILE A 130 -16.37 -4.78 -21.08
N ARG A 131 -17.09 -5.89 -20.88
CA ARG A 131 -17.20 -6.97 -21.87
C ARG A 131 -17.96 -6.53 -23.12
N PHE A 132 -19.02 -5.77 -22.95
CA PHE A 132 -19.82 -5.25 -24.07
C PHE A 132 -19.04 -4.28 -24.93
N LYS A 133 -18.29 -3.35 -24.32
CA LYS A 133 -17.46 -2.36 -25.02
C LYS A 133 -16.23 -2.95 -25.70
N ASN A 134 -15.78 -4.12 -25.24
CA ASN A 134 -14.54 -4.75 -25.71
C ASN A 134 -14.78 -6.25 -25.97
N PRO A 135 -15.52 -6.64 -26.99
CA PRO A 135 -15.80 -8.05 -27.26
C PRO A 135 -14.56 -8.79 -27.75
N GLY A 136 -14.46 -10.09 -27.44
CA GLY A 136 -13.46 -11.01 -28.02
C GLY A 136 -12.12 -11.07 -27.29
N TYR A 137 -11.91 -10.31 -26.22
CA TYR A 137 -10.69 -10.44 -25.42
C TYR A 137 -10.73 -11.66 -24.47
N ALA A 138 -9.56 -12.12 -24.06
CA ALA A 138 -9.43 -13.20 -23.07
C ALA A 138 -9.90 -12.75 -21.68
N ASP A 139 -10.36 -13.70 -20.85
CA ASP A 139 -10.79 -13.42 -19.47
C ASP A 139 -9.73 -12.75 -18.59
N SER A 140 -8.46 -13.07 -18.84
CA SER A 140 -7.32 -12.40 -18.15
C SER A 140 -7.26 -10.92 -18.44
N TRP A 141 -7.55 -10.51 -19.67
CA TRP A 141 -7.61 -9.10 -20.06
C TRP A 141 -8.72 -8.36 -19.30
N TYR A 142 -9.95 -8.92 -19.26
CA TYR A 142 -11.05 -8.32 -18.51
C TYR A 142 -10.76 -8.19 -17.02
N LYS A 143 -10.14 -9.20 -16.42
CA LYS A 143 -9.70 -9.15 -15.02
C LYS A 143 -8.70 -8.01 -14.78
N ASN A 144 -7.77 -7.80 -15.70
CA ASN A 144 -6.80 -6.71 -15.61
C ASN A 144 -7.48 -5.33 -15.75
N GLN A 145 -8.43 -5.17 -16.69
CA GLN A 145 -9.19 -3.92 -16.82
C GLN A 145 -9.97 -3.59 -15.54
N LEU A 146 -10.64 -4.56 -14.94
CA LEU A 146 -11.37 -4.38 -13.69
C LEU A 146 -10.42 -4.03 -12.53
N ARG A 147 -9.24 -4.63 -12.49
CA ARG A 147 -8.20 -4.27 -11.51
C ARG A 147 -7.72 -2.84 -11.70
N ASN A 148 -7.41 -2.44 -12.93
CA ASN A 148 -6.95 -1.09 -13.25
C ASN A 148 -8.03 -0.05 -12.93
N MET A 149 -9.30 -0.34 -13.24
CA MET A 149 -10.42 0.52 -12.88
C MET A 149 -10.50 0.75 -11.35
N ARG A 150 -10.31 -0.29 -10.55
CA ARG A 150 -10.27 -0.16 -9.08
C ARG A 150 -9.08 0.66 -8.61
N LYS A 151 -7.91 0.45 -9.19
CA LYS A 151 -6.71 1.24 -8.87
C LYS A 151 -6.91 2.71 -9.24
N GLN A 152 -7.52 2.98 -10.41
CA GLN A 152 -7.83 4.34 -10.81
C GLN A 152 -8.79 5.03 -9.84
N ARG A 153 -9.79 4.33 -9.31
CA ARG A 153 -10.69 4.87 -8.28
C ARG A 153 -9.95 5.32 -7.02
N THR A 154 -8.92 4.57 -6.61
CA THR A 154 -8.08 4.97 -5.47
C THR A 154 -7.34 6.27 -5.79
N VAL A 155 -6.74 6.36 -6.97
CA VAL A 155 -6.05 7.58 -7.44
C VAL A 155 -6.99 8.77 -7.46
N ASP A 156 -8.15 8.62 -8.10
CA ASP A 156 -9.15 9.68 -8.23
C ASP A 156 -9.67 10.15 -6.86
N TYR A 157 -9.89 9.21 -5.94
CA TYR A 157 -10.32 9.52 -4.57
C TYR A 157 -9.32 10.44 -3.86
N PHE A 158 -8.02 10.12 -3.90
CA PHE A 158 -7.01 10.90 -3.18
C PHE A 158 -6.66 12.19 -3.90
N ASN A 159 -6.67 12.21 -5.24
CA ASN A 159 -6.53 13.45 -6.00
C ASN A 159 -7.65 14.45 -5.65
N ASN A 160 -8.89 14.00 -5.63
CA ASN A 160 -10.02 14.85 -5.27
C ASN A 160 -10.00 15.27 -3.79
N LYS A 161 -9.59 14.38 -2.89
CA LYS A 161 -9.62 14.63 -1.45
C LYS A 161 -8.56 15.63 -0.97
N TYR A 162 -7.38 15.55 -1.56
CA TYR A 162 -6.21 16.32 -1.11
C TYR A 162 -5.71 17.34 -2.14
N ASP A 163 -6.43 17.51 -3.26
CA ASP A 163 -6.06 18.38 -4.38
C ASP A 163 -4.64 18.05 -4.90
N LEU A 164 -4.44 16.78 -5.25
CA LEU A 164 -3.17 16.23 -5.71
C LEU A 164 -3.23 15.84 -7.18
N ASN A 165 -2.07 15.45 -7.73
CA ASN A 165 -1.95 14.91 -9.07
C ASN A 165 -1.18 13.57 -9.03
N LEU A 166 -1.70 12.61 -8.27
CA LEU A 166 -1.16 11.25 -8.21
C LEU A 166 -1.44 10.53 -9.53
N SER A 167 -0.48 9.75 -10.00
CA SER A 167 -0.61 8.88 -11.18
C SER A 167 -0.14 7.44 -10.91
N ASP A 168 0.73 7.23 -9.90
CA ASP A 168 1.21 5.89 -9.51
C ASP A 168 0.18 5.20 -8.62
N PHE A 169 -0.22 3.99 -9.02
CA PHE A 169 -1.21 3.18 -8.32
C PHE A 169 -0.74 2.69 -6.95
N ASP A 170 0.53 2.34 -6.82
CA ASP A 170 1.06 1.81 -5.57
C ASP A 170 1.21 2.95 -4.55
N VAL A 171 1.57 4.15 -5.01
CA VAL A 171 1.55 5.36 -4.16
C VAL A 171 0.12 5.65 -3.69
N ALA A 172 -0.88 5.56 -4.56
CA ALA A 172 -2.27 5.76 -4.17
C ALA A 172 -2.76 4.69 -3.16
N ASP A 173 -2.31 3.43 -3.30
CA ASP A 173 -2.59 2.37 -2.33
C ASP A 173 -1.93 2.68 -0.97
N ALA A 174 -0.67 3.19 -0.96
CA ALA A 174 -0.01 3.67 0.27
C ALA A 174 -0.76 4.84 0.94
N PHE A 175 -1.35 5.74 0.16
CA PHE A 175 -2.28 6.77 0.69
C PHE A 175 -3.50 6.13 1.37
N GLY A 176 -4.09 5.10 0.76
CA GLY A 176 -5.23 4.37 1.32
C GLY A 176 -4.91 3.77 2.68
N ILE A 177 -3.75 3.12 2.79
CA ILE A 177 -3.23 2.54 4.02
C ILE A 177 -3.02 3.63 5.09
N ALA A 178 -2.30 4.69 4.75
CA ALA A 178 -2.00 5.79 5.67
C ALA A 178 -3.28 6.51 6.13
N HIS A 179 -4.16 6.88 5.21
CA HIS A 179 -5.39 7.61 5.48
C HIS A 179 -6.34 6.84 6.41
N TYR A 180 -6.61 5.57 6.10
CA TYR A 180 -7.43 4.71 6.95
C TYR A 180 -6.84 4.56 8.34
N SER A 181 -5.54 4.30 8.42
CA SER A 181 -4.87 4.06 9.70
C SER A 181 -4.72 5.32 10.53
N ASN A 182 -4.42 6.46 9.91
CA ASN A 182 -4.36 7.75 10.57
C ASN A 182 -5.70 8.05 11.26
N ARG A 183 -6.83 7.89 10.54
CA ARG A 183 -8.17 8.10 11.09
C ARG A 183 -8.44 7.24 12.33
N ILE A 184 -8.14 5.93 12.27
CA ILE A 184 -8.40 5.03 13.38
C ILE A 184 -7.48 5.28 14.59
N LEU A 185 -6.24 5.69 14.34
CA LEU A 185 -5.24 5.88 15.40
C LEU A 185 -5.32 7.28 16.04
N THR A 186 -5.85 8.28 15.33
CA THR A 186 -5.95 9.66 15.83
C THR A 186 -7.30 10.02 16.45
N GLU A 187 -8.38 9.34 16.09
CA GLU A 187 -9.75 9.63 16.60
C GLU A 187 -10.08 8.97 17.94
N ARG A 188 -9.07 8.45 18.65
CA ARG A 188 -9.29 7.83 19.96
C ARG A 188 -8.59 8.63 21.09
#